data_84f58cc4ff5471f2e1afc2c267894583
#
_entry.id   84f58cc4ff5471f2e1afc2c267894583
#
_cell.length_a   1.000
_cell.length_b   1.000
_cell.length_c   1.000
_cell.angle_alpha   90.00
_cell.angle_beta   90.00
_cell.angle_gamma   90.00
#
_symmetry.space_group_name_H-M   'P 1'
#
loop_
_entity.id
_entity.type
_entity.pdbx_description
1 polymer ?
#
loop_
_entity_poly.entity_id
_entity_poly.type
_entity_poly.pdbx_seq_one_letter_code
_entity_poly.pdbx_strand_id
1 'polypeptide(L)'
;MSQEPKRGHFAKEKGEVILREHEYDGIQEFDQKLPNWWLFTFYGAIVWFLGYWVLYYHTGAFKTSHELVTEKIAAIQEAKAAELEKTLASLDDSKLVHEWAANPDVVSAGEATYQQICAACHAADMSATMTAGTVKVPLPGLPLDDHEWKFGGKPMDIFRMVNEGSPADSTGNNGVKMQPKGGAQLSTKQVVEVVSYLISKLPEDFKDIPAPGDQG
;
A
#
# COMPACT_ATOMS: atom_id res chain seq x y z
N MET A 1 29.33 -64.68 -20.02
CA MET A 1 30.20 -63.98 -20.99
C MET A 1 29.58 -62.62 -21.24
N SER A 2 30.05 -61.59 -20.57
CA SER A 2 29.65 -60.21 -20.81
C SER A 2 30.29 -59.75 -22.10
N GLN A 3 29.48 -59.50 -23.12
CA GLN A 3 29.98 -58.93 -24.38
C GLN A 3 30.45 -57.50 -24.09
N GLU A 4 31.71 -57.20 -24.41
CA GLU A 4 32.22 -55.82 -24.34
C GLU A 4 31.40 -54.95 -25.27
N PRO A 5 30.99 -53.75 -24.88
CA PRO A 5 30.21 -52.86 -25.71
C PRO A 5 31.06 -52.37 -26.88
N LYS A 6 30.50 -52.46 -28.09
CA LYS A 6 31.15 -52.00 -29.32
C LYS A 6 31.18 -50.48 -29.37
N ARG A 7 32.27 -49.88 -29.76
CA ARG A 7 32.41 -48.43 -29.97
C ARG A 7 31.94 -48.02 -31.37
N GLY A 8 31.12 -46.98 -31.45
CA GLY A 8 30.63 -46.45 -32.74
C GLY A 8 29.60 -45.32 -32.55
N HIS A 9 29.18 -44.74 -33.70
CA HIS A 9 28.27 -43.60 -33.65
C HIS A 9 26.78 -43.97 -33.55
N PHE A 10 26.39 -45.14 -34.00
CA PHE A 10 24.96 -45.57 -34.05
C PHE A 10 24.82 -47.09 -33.90
N ALA A 11 23.82 -47.49 -33.12
CA ALA A 11 23.44 -48.89 -33.04
C ALA A 11 22.91 -49.42 -34.39
N LYS A 12 23.58 -50.40 -34.98
CA LYS A 12 23.22 -50.99 -36.27
C LYS A 12 22.09 -52.00 -36.17
N GLU A 13 21.95 -52.64 -35.02
CA GLU A 13 20.94 -53.65 -34.78
C GLU A 13 20.10 -53.38 -33.55
N LYS A 14 18.88 -53.91 -33.50
CA LYS A 14 17.96 -53.71 -32.37
C LYS A 14 18.52 -54.43 -31.14
N GLY A 15 18.86 -53.63 -30.09
CA GLY A 15 19.41 -54.16 -28.84
C GLY A 15 20.94 -54.14 -28.75
N GLU A 16 21.64 -53.74 -29.81
CA GLU A 16 23.10 -53.55 -29.77
C GLU A 16 23.41 -52.32 -28.87
N VAL A 17 24.28 -52.53 -27.87
CA VAL A 17 24.73 -51.50 -26.96
C VAL A 17 26.05 -50.95 -27.49
N ILE A 18 26.03 -49.67 -27.92
CA ILE A 18 27.21 -48.96 -28.41
C ILE A 18 27.65 -47.92 -27.44
N LEU A 19 28.96 -47.88 -27.13
CA LEU A 19 29.59 -46.85 -26.35
C LEU A 19 30.03 -45.70 -27.25
N ARG A 20 29.62 -44.47 -26.93
CA ARG A 20 30.00 -43.28 -27.71
C ARG A 20 31.49 -43.00 -27.57
N GLU A 21 32.10 -42.48 -28.62
CA GLU A 21 33.55 -42.24 -28.67
C GLU A 21 34.03 -41.09 -27.77
N HIS A 22 33.16 -40.15 -27.47
CA HIS A 22 33.53 -39.02 -26.67
C HIS A 22 33.24 -39.27 -25.19
N GLU A 23 34.07 -38.69 -24.37
CA GLU A 23 34.09 -38.85 -22.92
C GLU A 23 34.00 -37.43 -22.30
N TYR A 24 33.13 -37.27 -21.29
CA TYR A 24 33.02 -36.04 -20.48
C TYR A 24 33.39 -36.39 -19.05
N ASP A 25 34.45 -35.76 -18.53
CA ASP A 25 34.94 -35.95 -17.15
C ASP A 25 35.13 -37.44 -16.74
N GLY A 26 35.62 -38.27 -17.65
CA GLY A 26 35.80 -39.72 -17.39
C GLY A 26 34.54 -40.57 -17.54
N ILE A 27 33.42 -39.98 -17.98
CA ILE A 27 32.14 -40.67 -18.17
C ILE A 27 31.86 -40.84 -19.64
N GLN A 28 31.64 -42.10 -20.07
CA GLN A 28 31.23 -42.44 -21.42
C GLN A 28 29.75 -42.84 -21.42
N GLU A 29 29.00 -42.42 -22.45
CA GLU A 29 27.59 -42.67 -22.60
C GLU A 29 27.29 -43.80 -23.56
N PHE A 30 26.23 -44.59 -23.26
CA PHE A 30 25.72 -45.61 -24.17
C PHE A 30 24.72 -44.97 -25.15
N ASP A 31 24.88 -45.27 -26.45
CA ASP A 31 23.90 -44.91 -27.49
C ASP A 31 22.76 -45.91 -27.51
N GLN A 32 21.65 -45.55 -26.83
CA GLN A 32 20.45 -46.37 -26.79
C GLN A 32 19.24 -45.62 -27.29
N LYS A 33 18.39 -46.32 -28.05
CA LYS A 33 17.12 -45.78 -28.54
C LYS A 33 16.15 -45.56 -27.38
N LEU A 34 15.53 -44.41 -27.34
CA LEU A 34 14.48 -44.11 -26.36
C LEU A 34 13.28 -45.06 -26.57
N PRO A 35 12.67 -45.55 -25.49
CA PRO A 35 11.47 -46.38 -25.59
C PRO A 35 10.32 -45.63 -26.26
N ASN A 36 9.54 -46.34 -27.08
CA ASN A 36 8.42 -45.71 -27.80
C ASN A 36 7.37 -45.10 -26.87
N TRP A 37 7.11 -45.73 -25.73
CA TRP A 37 6.17 -45.19 -24.75
C TRP A 37 6.62 -43.82 -24.24
N TRP A 38 7.94 -43.63 -24.03
CA TRP A 38 8.51 -42.37 -23.60
C TRP A 38 8.33 -41.29 -24.69
N LEU A 39 8.60 -41.61 -25.94
CA LEU A 39 8.38 -40.71 -27.07
C LEU A 39 6.90 -40.31 -27.22
N PHE A 40 6.00 -41.27 -27.01
CA PHE A 40 4.56 -41.00 -27.02
C PHE A 40 4.14 -40.00 -25.94
N THR A 41 4.61 -40.19 -24.71
CA THR A 41 4.31 -39.26 -23.60
C THR A 41 4.93 -37.89 -23.84
N PHE A 42 6.14 -37.83 -24.35
CA PHE A 42 6.85 -36.59 -24.67
C PHE A 42 6.13 -35.77 -25.74
N TYR A 43 5.82 -36.36 -26.89
CA TYR A 43 5.10 -35.64 -27.93
C TYR A 43 3.66 -35.33 -27.55
N GLY A 44 3.00 -36.20 -26.81
CA GLY A 44 1.68 -35.94 -26.24
C GLY A 44 1.68 -34.74 -25.30
N ALA A 45 2.68 -34.61 -24.45
CA ALA A 45 2.83 -33.45 -23.54
C ALA A 45 3.09 -32.15 -24.34
N ILE A 46 3.86 -32.18 -25.41
CA ILE A 46 4.09 -31.01 -26.29
C ILE A 46 2.78 -30.56 -26.94
N VAL A 47 2.02 -31.48 -27.52
CA VAL A 47 0.72 -31.16 -28.15
C VAL A 47 -0.26 -30.61 -27.14
N TRP A 48 -0.32 -31.21 -25.94
CA TRP A 48 -1.15 -30.75 -24.86
C TRP A 48 -0.73 -29.33 -24.40
N PHE A 49 0.55 -29.09 -24.21
CA PHE A 49 1.07 -27.78 -23.84
C PHE A 49 0.70 -26.70 -24.85
N LEU A 50 0.92 -26.96 -26.14
CA LEU A 50 0.59 -26.01 -27.21
C LEU A 50 -0.92 -25.73 -27.26
N GLY A 51 -1.74 -26.78 -27.18
CA GLY A 51 -3.20 -26.64 -27.13
C GLY A 51 -3.68 -25.84 -25.93
N TYR A 52 -3.17 -26.17 -24.77
CA TYR A 52 -3.48 -25.44 -23.51
C TYR A 52 -3.02 -23.97 -23.59
N TRP A 53 -1.80 -23.72 -24.09
CA TRP A 53 -1.24 -22.38 -24.21
C TRP A 53 -2.08 -21.49 -25.14
N VAL A 54 -2.49 -22.01 -26.33
CA VAL A 54 -3.37 -21.29 -27.25
C VAL A 54 -4.74 -21.04 -26.64
N LEU A 55 -5.37 -22.04 -26.01
CA LEU A 55 -6.67 -21.90 -25.33
C LEU A 55 -6.62 -20.87 -24.21
N TYR A 56 -5.59 -20.92 -23.37
CA TYR A 56 -5.51 -20.08 -22.18
C TYR A 56 -5.14 -18.62 -22.51
N TYR A 57 -4.19 -18.42 -23.45
CA TYR A 57 -3.67 -17.06 -23.70
C TYR A 57 -4.24 -16.37 -24.94
N HIS A 58 -4.73 -17.12 -25.93
CA HIS A 58 -5.11 -16.53 -27.22
C HIS A 58 -6.61 -16.53 -27.51
N THR A 59 -7.36 -17.44 -26.93
CA THR A 59 -8.81 -17.51 -27.24
C THR A 59 -9.66 -16.63 -26.32
N GLY A 60 -9.13 -16.17 -25.20
CA GLY A 60 -9.93 -15.46 -24.16
C GLY A 60 -11.01 -16.32 -23.51
N ALA A 61 -10.99 -17.64 -23.73
CA ALA A 61 -11.99 -18.57 -23.17
C ALA A 61 -11.90 -18.65 -21.64
N PHE A 62 -10.75 -18.35 -21.06
CA PHE A 62 -10.51 -18.33 -19.62
C PHE A 62 -9.86 -17.01 -19.21
N LYS A 63 -10.34 -16.42 -18.12
CA LYS A 63 -9.66 -15.30 -17.48
C LYS A 63 -8.34 -15.79 -16.89
N THR A 64 -7.27 -15.07 -17.15
CA THR A 64 -5.97 -15.39 -16.54
C THR A 64 -6.04 -15.17 -15.02
N SER A 65 -5.17 -15.84 -14.26
CA SER A 65 -5.08 -15.64 -12.82
C SER A 65 -4.82 -14.17 -12.44
N HIS A 66 -4.06 -13.46 -13.29
CA HIS A 66 -3.79 -12.03 -13.09
C HIS A 66 -5.07 -11.19 -13.23
N GLU A 67 -5.87 -11.42 -14.27
CA GLU A 67 -7.14 -10.70 -14.47
C GLU A 67 -8.13 -10.96 -13.35
N LEU A 68 -8.26 -12.22 -12.90
CA LEU A 68 -9.13 -12.57 -11.77
C LEU A 68 -8.70 -11.89 -10.46
N VAL A 69 -7.40 -11.83 -10.18
CA VAL A 69 -6.87 -11.15 -8.99
C VAL A 69 -7.09 -9.65 -9.10
N THR A 70 -6.80 -9.04 -10.25
CA THR A 70 -7.00 -7.60 -10.47
C THR A 70 -8.47 -7.21 -10.31
N GLU A 71 -9.40 -7.98 -10.88
CA GLU A 71 -10.85 -7.76 -10.74
C GLU A 71 -11.30 -7.85 -9.27
N LYS A 72 -10.82 -8.85 -8.54
CA LYS A 72 -11.14 -9.00 -7.10
C LYS A 72 -10.57 -7.86 -6.26
N ILE A 73 -9.33 -7.44 -6.54
CA ILE A 73 -8.72 -6.31 -5.85
C ILE A 73 -9.51 -5.03 -6.12
N ALA A 74 -9.88 -4.77 -7.38
CA ALA A 74 -10.67 -3.60 -7.73
C ALA A 74 -12.03 -3.59 -7.01
N ALA A 75 -12.73 -4.71 -6.97
CA ALA A 75 -14.02 -4.82 -6.26
C ALA A 75 -13.87 -4.59 -4.73
N ILE A 76 -12.81 -5.11 -4.11
CA ILE A 76 -12.53 -4.87 -2.68
C ILE A 76 -12.19 -3.40 -2.43
N GLN A 77 -11.41 -2.77 -3.30
CA GLN A 77 -11.06 -1.36 -3.17
C GLN A 77 -12.28 -0.46 -3.32
N GLU A 78 -13.16 -0.74 -4.27
CA GLU A 78 -14.41 -0.01 -4.47
C GLU A 78 -15.33 -0.15 -3.26
N ALA A 79 -15.51 -1.36 -2.72
CA ALA A 79 -16.31 -1.58 -1.52
C ALA A 79 -15.75 -0.83 -0.30
N LYS A 80 -14.43 -0.88 -0.09
CA LYS A 80 -13.77 -0.12 0.99
C LYS A 80 -13.87 1.38 0.81
N ALA A 81 -13.75 1.88 -0.43
CA ALA A 81 -13.91 3.31 -0.71
C ALA A 81 -15.34 3.77 -0.41
N ALA A 82 -16.36 3.00 -0.82
CA ALA A 82 -17.75 3.32 -0.54
C ALA A 82 -18.07 3.29 0.96
N GLU A 83 -17.51 2.34 1.71
CA GLU A 83 -17.66 2.26 3.17
C GLU A 83 -16.99 3.46 3.85
N LEU A 84 -15.76 3.80 3.44
CA LEU A 84 -15.04 4.95 3.95
C LEU A 84 -15.81 6.25 3.67
N GLU A 85 -16.35 6.42 2.46
CA GLU A 85 -17.14 7.61 2.10
C GLU A 85 -18.38 7.76 2.99
N LYS A 86 -19.09 6.67 3.25
CA LYS A 86 -20.23 6.68 4.21
C LYS A 86 -19.79 7.08 5.61
N THR A 87 -18.67 6.55 6.08
CA THR A 87 -18.12 6.87 7.41
C THR A 87 -17.75 8.35 7.50
N LEU A 88 -17.08 8.88 6.48
CA LEU A 88 -16.70 10.29 6.43
C LEU A 88 -17.89 11.23 6.28
N ALA A 89 -18.93 10.83 5.54
CA ALA A 89 -20.17 11.60 5.42
C ALA A 89 -20.95 11.68 6.74
N SER A 90 -20.78 10.72 7.63
CA SER A 90 -21.38 10.71 8.97
C SER A 90 -20.45 11.22 10.06
N LEU A 91 -19.32 11.84 9.69
CA LEU A 91 -18.32 12.36 10.64
C LEU A 91 -18.89 13.57 11.39
N ASP A 92 -18.72 13.56 12.69
CA ASP A 92 -19.08 14.65 13.59
C ASP A 92 -18.03 14.82 14.69
N ASP A 93 -18.18 15.88 15.51
CA ASP A 93 -17.25 16.19 16.58
C ASP A 93 -17.09 15.02 17.57
N SER A 94 -18.21 14.37 17.90
CA SER A 94 -18.25 13.27 18.87
C SER A 94 -17.47 12.04 18.36
N LYS A 95 -17.67 11.66 17.10
CA LYS A 95 -16.95 10.54 16.50
C LYS A 95 -15.46 10.81 16.37
N LEU A 96 -15.08 12.05 16.02
CA LEU A 96 -13.68 12.42 15.94
C LEU A 96 -12.96 12.23 17.28
N VAL A 97 -13.61 12.66 18.40
CA VAL A 97 -13.01 12.56 19.74
C VAL A 97 -13.07 11.14 20.27
N HIS A 98 -14.24 10.49 20.24
CA HIS A 98 -14.47 9.25 20.99
C HIS A 98 -14.22 7.97 20.18
N GLU A 99 -14.25 8.03 18.86
CA GLU A 99 -14.00 6.85 18.02
C GLU A 99 -12.63 6.94 17.31
N TRP A 100 -12.40 8.02 16.58
CA TRP A 100 -11.19 8.15 15.77
C TRP A 100 -9.94 8.47 16.61
N ALA A 101 -10.00 9.46 17.49
CA ALA A 101 -8.87 9.82 18.35
C ALA A 101 -8.60 8.80 19.48
N ALA A 102 -9.57 7.94 19.79
CA ALA A 102 -9.39 6.83 20.70
C ALA A 102 -8.73 5.60 20.06
N ASN A 103 -8.63 5.55 18.74
CA ASN A 103 -8.02 4.44 18.02
C ASN A 103 -6.51 4.66 17.84
N PRO A 104 -5.63 3.82 18.46
CA PRO A 104 -4.19 4.01 18.42
C PRO A 104 -3.60 3.89 16.99
N ASP A 105 -4.18 3.08 16.13
CA ASP A 105 -3.70 2.92 14.74
C ASP A 105 -3.96 4.20 13.93
N VAL A 106 -5.12 4.83 14.13
CA VAL A 106 -5.49 6.10 13.51
C VAL A 106 -4.57 7.21 13.99
N VAL A 107 -4.34 7.30 15.30
CA VAL A 107 -3.47 8.30 15.92
C VAL A 107 -2.03 8.15 15.41
N SER A 108 -1.51 6.93 15.33
CA SER A 108 -0.16 6.67 14.81
C SER A 108 -0.02 7.04 13.33
N ALA A 109 -1.02 6.74 12.50
CA ALA A 109 -1.03 7.15 11.09
C ALA A 109 -1.10 8.68 10.94
N GLY A 110 -1.90 9.34 11.79
CA GLY A 110 -1.98 10.80 11.87
C GLY A 110 -0.67 11.44 12.30
N GLU A 111 0.01 10.89 13.31
CA GLU A 111 1.33 11.34 13.74
C GLU A 111 2.34 11.28 12.61
N ALA A 112 2.42 10.15 11.91
CA ALA A 112 3.33 10.00 10.77
C ALA A 112 3.09 11.07 9.69
N THR A 113 1.83 11.33 9.35
CA THR A 113 1.44 12.37 8.37
C THR A 113 1.73 13.77 8.90
N TYR A 114 1.46 14.05 10.18
CA TYR A 114 1.76 15.32 10.82
C TYR A 114 3.25 15.65 10.78
N GLN A 115 4.10 14.70 11.15
CA GLN A 115 5.55 14.88 11.18
C GLN A 115 6.13 15.11 9.78
N GLN A 116 5.55 14.51 8.75
CA GLN A 116 6.04 14.66 7.38
C GLN A 116 5.61 15.97 6.71
N ILE A 117 4.42 16.50 7.04
CA ILE A 117 3.79 17.60 6.30
C ILE A 117 3.54 18.81 7.21
N CYS A 118 2.87 18.62 8.33
CA CYS A 118 2.39 19.72 9.17
C CYS A 118 3.50 20.33 10.01
N ALA A 119 4.44 19.50 10.47
CA ALA A 119 5.55 19.93 11.33
C ALA A 119 6.48 20.96 10.67
N ALA A 120 6.51 21.05 9.35
CA ALA A 120 7.27 22.05 8.63
C ALA A 120 6.84 23.50 8.97
N CYS A 121 5.56 23.68 9.34
CA CYS A 121 5.00 24.98 9.69
C CYS A 121 4.60 25.07 11.16
N HIS A 122 4.18 23.95 11.78
CA HIS A 122 3.67 23.93 13.15
C HIS A 122 4.66 23.37 14.17
N ALA A 123 5.87 23.00 13.75
CA ALA A 123 6.89 22.26 14.48
C ALA A 123 6.45 20.82 14.87
N ALA A 124 7.42 19.97 15.20
CA ALA A 124 7.14 18.59 15.60
C ALA A 124 6.43 18.49 16.96
N ASP A 125 6.64 19.48 17.81
CA ASP A 125 6.07 19.64 19.16
C ASP A 125 4.85 20.56 19.20
N MET A 126 4.32 20.97 18.03
CA MET A 126 3.15 21.85 17.86
C MET A 126 3.35 23.31 18.30
N SER A 127 4.56 23.71 18.72
CA SER A 127 4.89 25.04 19.23
C SER A 127 5.04 26.12 18.14
N ALA A 128 4.98 25.74 16.88
CA ALA A 128 5.31 26.58 15.71
C ALA A 128 6.65 27.32 15.85
N THR A 129 7.61 26.74 16.57
CA THR A 129 8.96 27.28 16.74
C THR A 129 10.01 26.23 16.45
N MET A 130 11.15 26.64 15.92
CA MET A 130 12.32 25.79 15.78
C MET A 130 13.50 26.37 16.58
N THR A 131 14.32 25.49 17.13
CA THR A 131 15.53 25.92 17.86
C THR A 131 16.72 25.90 16.92
N ALA A 132 17.33 27.05 16.68
CA ALA A 132 18.56 27.22 15.94
C ALA A 132 19.69 27.65 16.90
N GLY A 133 20.46 26.68 17.40
CA GLY A 133 21.44 26.90 18.45
C GLY A 133 20.76 27.28 19.78
N THR A 134 20.95 28.52 20.26
CA THR A 134 20.31 29.04 21.49
C THR A 134 19.09 29.92 21.21
N VAL A 135 18.74 30.15 19.95
CA VAL A 135 17.65 31.06 19.55
C VAL A 135 16.44 30.26 19.11
N LYS A 136 15.25 30.64 19.61
CA LYS A 136 13.95 30.18 19.09
C LYS A 136 13.54 31.04 17.91
N VAL A 137 13.28 30.40 16.78
CA VAL A 137 12.84 31.07 15.54
C VAL A 137 11.39 30.64 15.30
N PRO A 138 10.45 31.59 15.10
CA PRO A 138 9.07 31.26 14.79
C PRO A 138 8.95 30.64 13.39
N LEU A 139 8.13 29.63 13.27
CA LEU A 139 7.73 29.02 12.00
C LEU A 139 6.49 29.74 11.43
N PRO A 140 6.15 29.54 10.14
CA PRO A 140 5.04 30.26 9.50
C PRO A 140 3.66 29.83 10.00
N GLY A 141 3.52 28.67 10.65
CA GLY A 141 2.28 28.20 11.23
C GLY A 141 1.92 28.94 12.54
N LEU A 142 0.67 28.80 12.97
CA LEU A 142 0.28 29.15 14.34
C LEU A 142 0.69 28.02 15.29
N PRO A 143 1.03 28.31 16.55
CA PRO A 143 1.14 27.29 17.57
C PRO A 143 -0.19 26.54 17.69
N LEU A 144 -0.11 25.26 18.02
CA LEU A 144 -1.29 24.42 18.23
C LEU A 144 -1.37 23.95 19.70
N ASP A 145 -0.30 24.17 20.46
CA ASP A 145 -0.16 23.83 21.89
C ASP A 145 -0.50 24.99 22.83
N ASP A 146 -0.94 26.14 22.30
CA ASP A 146 -1.34 27.32 23.07
C ASP A 146 -2.83 27.31 23.46
N HIS A 147 -3.58 26.29 23.06
CA HIS A 147 -5.02 26.13 23.30
C HIS A 147 -5.90 27.25 22.67
N GLU A 148 -5.33 28.04 21.75
CA GLU A 148 -6.05 29.12 21.05
C GLU A 148 -6.38 28.77 19.60
N TRP A 149 -7.65 28.48 19.32
CA TRP A 149 -8.13 28.09 17.99
C TRP A 149 -8.72 29.28 17.22
N LYS A 150 -7.90 29.96 16.44
CA LYS A 150 -8.27 31.20 15.74
C LYS A 150 -9.47 31.05 14.78
N PHE A 151 -9.71 29.87 14.23
CA PHE A 151 -10.73 29.61 13.21
C PHE A 151 -11.80 28.61 13.65
N GLY A 152 -11.99 28.48 14.96
CA GLY A 152 -12.91 27.52 15.58
C GLY A 152 -12.18 26.34 16.21
N GLY A 153 -12.59 26.01 17.43
CA GLY A 153 -11.93 25.00 18.29
C GLY A 153 -12.69 23.66 18.35
N LYS A 154 -13.75 23.47 17.58
CA LYS A 154 -14.40 22.16 17.51
C LYS A 154 -13.63 21.22 16.60
N PRO A 155 -13.66 19.90 16.84
CA PRO A 155 -13.03 18.91 15.99
C PRO A 155 -13.33 19.09 14.49
N MET A 156 -14.57 19.32 14.13
CA MET A 156 -14.99 19.57 12.74
C MET A 156 -14.52 20.90 12.18
N ASP A 157 -14.30 21.92 13.00
CA ASP A 157 -13.72 23.18 12.53
C ASP A 157 -12.24 22.99 12.18
N ILE A 158 -11.51 22.23 13.03
CA ILE A 158 -10.12 21.87 12.76
C ILE A 158 -10.03 20.99 11.52
N PHE A 159 -10.93 20.01 11.38
CA PHE A 159 -11.00 19.20 10.16
C PHE A 159 -11.20 20.05 8.91
N ARG A 160 -12.14 21.00 8.96
CA ARG A 160 -12.40 21.93 7.84
C ARG A 160 -11.18 22.78 7.53
N MET A 161 -10.54 23.34 8.58
CA MET A 161 -9.33 24.13 8.45
C MET A 161 -8.21 23.37 7.76
N VAL A 162 -7.96 22.13 8.16
CA VAL A 162 -6.92 21.28 7.52
C VAL A 162 -7.30 20.93 6.09
N ASN A 163 -8.58 20.61 5.83
CA ASN A 163 -9.04 20.18 4.52
C ASN A 163 -9.10 21.32 3.48
N GLU A 164 -9.53 22.50 3.88
CA GLU A 164 -9.83 23.63 3.00
C GLU A 164 -8.77 24.75 3.08
N GLY A 165 -7.96 24.74 4.14
CA GLY A 165 -6.98 25.80 4.41
C GLY A 165 -7.60 27.02 5.07
N SER A 166 -6.80 28.07 5.21
CA SER A 166 -7.25 29.33 5.82
C SER A 166 -8.33 30.02 4.96
N PRO A 167 -9.35 30.62 5.58
CA PRO A 167 -10.37 31.39 4.85
C PRO A 167 -9.76 32.44 3.92
N ALA A 168 -10.43 32.70 2.80
CA ALA A 168 -9.93 33.58 1.74
C ALA A 168 -9.70 35.02 2.24
N ASP A 169 -10.50 35.49 3.17
CA ASP A 169 -10.47 36.80 3.80
C ASP A 169 -9.51 36.88 5.00
N SER A 170 -8.95 35.77 5.46
CA SER A 170 -8.01 35.76 6.58
C SER A 170 -6.68 36.42 6.19
N THR A 171 -6.04 37.07 7.16
CA THR A 171 -4.66 37.58 7.03
C THR A 171 -3.60 36.50 7.27
N GLY A 172 -4.00 35.30 7.67
CA GLY A 172 -3.09 34.23 8.05
C GLY A 172 -2.28 34.53 9.32
N ASN A 173 -1.09 33.92 9.41
CA ASN A 173 -0.08 34.24 10.41
C ASN A 173 1.03 35.07 9.74
N ASN A 174 1.18 36.36 10.11
CA ASN A 174 2.13 37.27 9.47
C ASN A 174 2.07 37.27 7.92
N GLY A 175 0.84 37.20 7.38
CA GLY A 175 0.61 37.15 5.93
C GLY A 175 0.69 35.76 5.30
N VAL A 176 1.10 34.76 6.05
CA VAL A 176 1.15 33.36 5.57
C VAL A 176 -0.16 32.66 5.90
N LYS A 177 -0.84 32.14 4.87
CA LYS A 177 -2.08 31.38 4.99
C LYS A 177 -1.78 29.89 4.94
N MET A 178 -2.50 29.11 5.75
CA MET A 178 -2.46 27.65 5.63
C MET A 178 -3.06 27.25 4.28
N GLN A 179 -2.31 26.50 3.50
CA GLN A 179 -2.80 25.91 2.27
C GLN A 179 -3.71 24.71 2.58
N PRO A 180 -4.70 24.41 1.73
CA PRO A 180 -5.48 23.19 1.87
C PRO A 180 -4.59 21.97 2.04
N LYS A 181 -4.86 21.16 3.06
CA LYS A 181 -4.10 19.93 3.36
C LYS A 181 -2.59 20.17 3.56
N GLY A 182 -2.21 21.36 4.04
CA GLY A 182 -0.81 21.73 4.18
C GLY A 182 -0.04 21.88 2.85
N GLY A 183 -0.73 22.06 1.74
CA GLY A 183 -0.15 22.10 0.40
C GLY A 183 0.18 20.71 -0.21
N ALA A 184 -0.19 19.63 0.47
CA ALA A 184 0.04 18.26 0.03
C ALA A 184 -1.25 17.62 -0.53
N GLN A 185 -1.08 16.50 -1.23
CA GLN A 185 -2.23 15.74 -1.75
C GLN A 185 -2.66 14.66 -0.74
N LEU A 186 -3.26 15.10 0.37
CA LEU A 186 -3.81 14.19 1.37
C LEU A 186 -5.23 13.74 0.99
N SER A 187 -5.51 12.46 1.20
CA SER A 187 -6.88 11.94 1.17
C SER A 187 -7.67 12.47 2.37
N THR A 188 -9.01 12.47 2.28
CA THR A 188 -9.87 12.86 3.40
C THR A 188 -9.61 12.00 4.64
N LYS A 189 -9.34 10.71 4.46
CA LYS A 189 -8.95 9.81 5.55
C LYS A 189 -7.70 10.30 6.27
N GLN A 190 -6.64 10.65 5.56
CA GLN A 190 -5.41 11.16 6.16
C GLN A 190 -5.64 12.49 6.90
N VAL A 191 -6.55 13.34 6.41
CA VAL A 191 -6.93 14.56 7.15
C VAL A 191 -7.60 14.20 8.47
N VAL A 192 -8.55 13.22 8.48
CA VAL A 192 -9.18 12.74 9.71
C VAL A 192 -8.14 12.16 10.67
N GLU A 193 -7.18 11.37 10.18
CA GLU A 193 -6.10 10.79 10.97
C GLU A 193 -5.23 11.87 11.64
N VAL A 194 -4.85 12.92 10.89
CA VAL A 194 -4.10 14.07 11.43
C VAL A 194 -4.90 14.81 12.50
N VAL A 195 -6.18 15.09 12.26
CA VAL A 195 -7.04 15.76 13.25
C VAL A 195 -7.20 14.91 14.50
N SER A 196 -7.36 13.59 14.34
CA SER A 196 -7.44 12.65 15.47
C SER A 196 -6.14 12.61 16.28
N TYR A 197 -4.99 12.71 15.62
CA TYR A 197 -3.70 12.87 16.29
C TYR A 197 -3.64 14.17 17.11
N LEU A 198 -4.06 15.32 16.54
CA LEU A 198 -4.12 16.59 17.27
C LEU A 198 -5.02 16.49 18.49
N ILE A 199 -6.23 15.92 18.33
CA ILE A 199 -7.16 15.71 19.45
C ILE A 199 -6.54 14.84 20.55
N SER A 200 -5.85 13.77 20.18
CA SER A 200 -5.19 12.88 21.15
C SER A 200 -4.06 13.54 21.94
N LYS A 201 -3.40 14.54 21.34
CA LYS A 201 -2.32 15.31 21.99
C LYS A 201 -2.84 16.46 22.86
N LEU A 202 -4.03 16.97 22.56
CA LEU A 202 -4.63 18.13 23.22
C LEU A 202 -6.00 17.78 23.84
N PRO A 203 -6.11 16.76 24.68
CA PRO A 203 -7.39 16.24 25.17
C PRO A 203 -8.18 17.28 25.98
N GLU A 204 -7.51 18.23 26.60
CA GLU A 204 -8.16 19.28 27.42
C GLU A 204 -9.04 20.19 26.56
N ASP A 205 -8.69 20.43 25.29
CA ASP A 205 -9.44 21.31 24.39
C ASP A 205 -10.76 20.69 23.94
N PHE A 206 -10.89 19.37 24.04
CA PHE A 206 -12.02 18.61 23.50
C PHE A 206 -12.81 17.85 24.56
N LYS A 207 -12.52 18.08 25.86
CA LYS A 207 -13.16 17.38 26.99
C LYS A 207 -14.67 17.60 27.09
N ASP A 208 -15.15 18.75 26.60
CA ASP A 208 -16.56 19.12 26.64
C ASP A 208 -17.39 18.57 25.46
N ILE A 209 -16.78 17.82 24.55
CA ILE A 209 -17.50 17.17 23.44
C ILE A 209 -18.22 15.92 23.96
N PRO A 210 -19.55 15.88 23.87
CA PRO A 210 -20.33 14.76 24.40
C PRO A 210 -20.04 13.45 23.65
N ALA A 211 -20.14 12.34 24.37
CA ALA A 211 -20.01 11.02 23.76
C ALA A 211 -21.17 10.71 22.78
N PRO A 212 -20.98 9.83 21.79
CA PRO A 212 -22.06 9.42 20.89
C PRO A 212 -23.23 8.84 21.67
N GLY A 213 -24.40 9.45 21.50
CA GLY A 213 -25.63 9.03 22.18
C GLY A 213 -26.02 9.85 23.44
N ASP A 214 -25.16 10.77 23.89
CA ASP A 214 -25.42 11.61 25.07
C ASP A 214 -26.06 12.97 24.71
N GLN A 215 -26.63 13.07 23.51
CA GLN A 215 -27.40 14.24 23.09
C GLN A 215 -28.84 14.08 23.59
N GLY A 216 -29.06 14.45 24.85
CA GLY A 216 -30.39 14.58 25.46
C GLY A 216 -31.11 15.85 25.02
#